data_e105638e0ba40340a9e375af102b6fa0
#
_entry.id   e105638e0ba40340a9e375af102b6fa0
#
_cell.length_a   1.000
_cell.length_b   1.000
_cell.length_c   1.000
_cell.angle_alpha   90.00
_cell.angle_beta   90.00
_cell.angle_gamma   90.00
#
_symmetry.space_group_name_H-M   'P 1'
#
loop_
_entity.id
_entity.type
_entity.pdbx_description
1 polymer ?
#
loop_
_entity_poly.entity_id
_entity_poly.type
_entity_poly.pdbx_seq_one_letter_code
_entity_poly.pdbx_strand_id
1 'polypeptide(L)'
;GACVTNALRQRGHRVLQIDPALLALHEIPHSTDVIYPMLHGTGGEDGTLQRDLDRLGIPWLGSSAEASALTFDKVVTREILAKAGLPIAPGFGLNPDSTREAIHTASLSIGYPQVVKPAAQGSSVGITIVDSEQDIDTAVAEAARWDGMVLIEKYIAGREVTVPVVNGEVFPVVEILPAARWYDYSAKYADDRTQY
;
A
#
# COMPACT_ATOMS: atom_id res chain seq x y z
N GLY A 1 2.10 2.35 -16.35
CA GLY A 1 3.02 1.88 -17.39
C GLY A 1 3.03 2.75 -18.64
N ALA A 2 1.92 2.87 -19.39
CA ALA A 2 1.91 3.52 -20.70
C ALA A 2 2.38 5.00 -20.69
N CYS A 3 1.89 5.80 -19.74
CA CYS A 3 2.28 7.22 -19.63
C CYS A 3 3.79 7.38 -19.37
N VAL A 4 4.34 6.58 -18.45
CA VAL A 4 5.78 6.61 -18.15
C VAL A 4 6.59 6.16 -19.36
N THR A 5 6.18 5.09 -20.05
CA THR A 5 6.81 4.64 -21.29
C THR A 5 6.87 5.75 -22.36
N ASN A 6 5.75 6.43 -22.56
CA ASN A 6 5.69 7.51 -23.56
C ASN A 6 6.59 8.69 -23.15
N ALA A 7 6.60 9.08 -21.89
CA ALA A 7 7.45 10.15 -21.40
C ALA A 7 8.95 9.84 -21.57
N LEU A 8 9.36 8.61 -21.27
CA LEU A 8 10.74 8.16 -21.44
C LEU A 8 11.15 8.15 -22.94
N ARG A 9 10.27 7.63 -23.81
CA ARG A 9 10.51 7.64 -25.27
C ARG A 9 10.64 9.04 -25.85
N GLN A 10 9.82 9.98 -25.39
CA GLN A 10 9.91 11.40 -25.78
C GLN A 10 11.24 12.03 -25.37
N ARG A 11 11.89 11.50 -24.35
CA ARG A 11 13.22 11.92 -23.91
C ARG A 11 14.36 11.16 -24.56
N GLY A 12 14.07 10.33 -25.58
CA GLY A 12 15.08 9.61 -26.37
C GLY A 12 15.50 8.25 -25.81
N HIS A 13 14.85 7.76 -24.74
CA HIS A 13 15.16 6.43 -24.20
C HIS A 13 14.51 5.33 -25.04
N ARG A 14 15.24 4.23 -25.26
CA ARG A 14 14.69 2.99 -25.82
C ARG A 14 13.99 2.22 -24.70
N VAL A 15 12.68 2.11 -24.75
CA VAL A 15 11.88 1.48 -23.69
C VAL A 15 11.29 0.17 -24.17
N LEU A 16 11.64 -0.92 -23.47
CA LEU A 16 11.02 -2.23 -23.57
C LEU A 16 9.96 -2.34 -22.46
N GLN A 17 8.71 -2.58 -22.84
CA GLN A 17 7.64 -2.88 -21.89
C GLN A 17 7.58 -4.38 -21.68
N ILE A 18 7.59 -4.80 -20.43
CA ILE A 18 7.53 -6.21 -20.04
C ILE A 18 6.37 -6.40 -19.08
N ASP A 19 5.55 -7.40 -19.37
CA ASP A 19 4.57 -7.94 -18.44
C ASP A 19 5.13 -9.24 -17.87
N PRO A 20 5.40 -9.32 -16.55
CA PRO A 20 5.96 -10.53 -15.92
C PRO A 20 5.03 -11.75 -16.00
N ALA A 21 3.76 -11.54 -16.30
CA ALA A 21 2.84 -12.65 -16.56
C ALA A 21 3.07 -13.30 -17.94
N LEU A 22 3.72 -12.60 -18.85
CA LEU A 22 3.96 -13.04 -20.24
C LEU A 22 5.43 -13.35 -20.53
N LEU A 23 6.35 -12.72 -19.82
CA LEU A 23 7.79 -12.87 -20.01
C LEU A 23 8.48 -13.07 -18.65
N ALA A 24 9.25 -14.11 -18.50
CA ALA A 24 9.99 -14.34 -17.27
C ALA A 24 11.10 -13.29 -17.08
N LEU A 25 11.32 -12.87 -15.83
CA LEU A 25 12.29 -11.80 -15.54
C LEU A 25 13.71 -12.11 -16.04
N HIS A 26 14.13 -13.38 -16.04
CA HIS A 26 15.45 -13.78 -16.53
C HIS A 26 15.62 -13.67 -18.06
N GLU A 27 14.53 -13.43 -18.78
CA GLU A 27 14.54 -13.17 -20.23
C GLU A 27 14.75 -11.68 -20.56
N ILE A 28 14.83 -10.82 -19.53
CA ILE A 28 15.15 -9.40 -19.72
C ILE A 28 16.56 -9.31 -20.32
N PRO A 29 16.74 -8.59 -21.44
CA PRO A 29 18.04 -8.46 -22.06
C PRO A 29 19.09 -7.88 -21.12
N HIS A 30 20.26 -8.52 -21.00
CA HIS A 30 21.38 -8.01 -20.19
C HIS A 30 21.91 -6.65 -20.67
N SER A 31 21.53 -6.21 -21.87
CA SER A 31 21.82 -4.86 -22.38
C SER A 31 20.85 -3.79 -21.85
N THR A 32 20.00 -4.13 -20.89
CA THR A 32 19.11 -3.19 -20.23
C THR A 32 19.88 -2.37 -19.19
N ASP A 33 19.88 -1.06 -19.33
CA ASP A 33 20.62 -0.16 -18.42
C ASP A 33 19.93 -0.03 -17.06
N VAL A 34 18.58 -0.02 -17.04
CA VAL A 34 17.80 0.15 -15.81
C VAL A 34 16.38 -0.40 -15.98
N ILE A 35 15.85 -0.99 -14.91
CA ILE A 35 14.47 -1.46 -14.83
C ILE A 35 13.64 -0.46 -14.02
N TYR A 36 12.47 -0.11 -14.53
CA TYR A 36 11.50 0.74 -13.86
C TYR A 36 10.25 -0.09 -13.51
N PRO A 37 10.14 -0.61 -12.27
CA PRO A 37 8.98 -1.38 -11.84
C PRO A 37 7.72 -0.50 -11.81
N MET A 38 6.63 -0.99 -12.40
CA MET A 38 5.34 -0.33 -12.43
C MET A 38 4.20 -1.28 -12.04
N LEU A 39 4.52 -2.30 -11.26
CA LEU A 39 3.56 -3.24 -10.71
C LEU A 39 3.04 -2.73 -9.37
N HIS A 40 1.78 -3.03 -9.08
CA HIS A 40 1.10 -2.63 -7.87
C HIS A 40 0.59 -3.83 -7.08
N GLY A 41 0.44 -3.64 -5.76
CA GLY A 41 -0.10 -4.64 -4.86
C GLY A 41 0.85 -5.82 -4.58
N THR A 42 0.27 -6.92 -4.16
CA THR A 42 0.99 -8.15 -3.82
C THR A 42 1.81 -8.66 -5.02
N GLY A 43 3.03 -9.05 -4.76
CA GLY A 43 4.00 -9.45 -5.78
C GLY A 43 4.76 -8.28 -6.42
N GLY A 44 4.21 -7.07 -6.44
CA GLY A 44 4.83 -5.88 -7.02
C GLY A 44 5.42 -4.91 -6.00
N GLU A 45 4.79 -4.79 -4.82
CA GLU A 45 5.14 -3.80 -3.79
C GLU A 45 5.59 -4.43 -2.47
N ASP A 46 5.49 -5.75 -2.32
CA ASP A 46 5.76 -6.51 -1.08
C ASP A 46 7.19 -7.02 -0.93
N GLY A 47 8.11 -6.59 -1.76
CA GLY A 47 9.51 -7.02 -1.77
C GLY A 47 9.77 -8.28 -2.59
N THR A 48 8.75 -8.97 -3.12
CA THR A 48 8.93 -10.19 -3.92
C THR A 48 9.60 -9.87 -5.25
N LEU A 49 9.01 -8.97 -6.04
CA LEU A 49 9.60 -8.52 -7.30
C LEU A 49 11.00 -7.94 -7.08
N GLN A 50 11.18 -7.14 -6.04
CA GLN A 50 12.44 -6.47 -5.73
C GLN A 50 13.57 -7.49 -5.50
N ARG A 51 13.32 -8.57 -4.73
CA ARG A 51 14.28 -9.68 -4.55
C ARG A 51 14.63 -10.36 -5.86
N ASP A 52 13.68 -10.52 -6.75
CA ASP A 52 13.94 -11.15 -8.05
C ASP A 52 14.72 -10.22 -8.98
N LEU A 53 14.46 -8.92 -8.94
CA LEU A 53 15.24 -7.91 -9.67
C LEU A 53 16.68 -7.82 -9.17
N ASP A 54 16.91 -7.90 -7.85
CA ASP A 54 18.27 -7.94 -7.27
C ASP A 54 19.11 -9.11 -7.83
N ARG A 55 18.46 -10.27 -8.04
CA ARG A 55 19.14 -11.46 -8.61
C ARG A 55 19.54 -11.30 -10.06
N LEU A 56 18.89 -10.42 -10.82
CA LEU A 56 19.24 -10.15 -12.22
C LEU A 56 20.55 -9.35 -12.36
N GLY A 57 20.95 -8.61 -11.33
CA GLY A 57 22.12 -7.74 -11.38
C GLY A 57 21.96 -6.52 -12.31
N ILE A 58 20.76 -6.22 -12.76
CA ILE A 58 20.43 -5.04 -13.56
C ILE A 58 19.93 -3.95 -12.60
N PRO A 59 20.47 -2.73 -12.64
CA PRO A 59 19.97 -1.63 -11.82
C PRO A 59 18.46 -1.43 -11.98
N TRP A 60 17.77 -1.16 -10.89
CA TRP A 60 16.34 -0.88 -10.93
C TRP A 60 15.95 0.25 -9.98
N LEU A 61 14.79 0.88 -10.23
CA LEU A 61 14.27 2.00 -9.46
C LEU A 61 13.28 1.51 -8.41
N GLY A 62 13.46 1.95 -7.16
CA GLY A 62 12.53 1.67 -6.07
C GLY A 62 13.24 1.49 -4.73
N SER A 63 12.45 1.17 -3.72
CA SER A 63 12.95 0.80 -2.39
C SER A 63 13.45 -0.64 -2.39
N SER A 64 14.42 -0.97 -1.53
CA SER A 64 14.94 -2.33 -1.41
C SER A 64 13.83 -3.36 -1.12
N ALA A 65 14.10 -4.63 -1.42
CA ALA A 65 13.17 -5.71 -1.15
C ALA A 65 12.75 -5.78 0.34
N GLU A 66 13.69 -5.53 1.24
CA GLU A 66 13.43 -5.50 2.68
C GLU A 66 12.53 -4.32 3.06
N ALA A 67 12.87 -3.10 2.62
CA ALA A 67 12.06 -1.91 2.88
C ALA A 67 10.64 -2.06 2.32
N SER A 68 10.50 -2.58 1.10
CA SER A 68 9.21 -2.86 0.47
C SER A 68 8.37 -3.84 1.29
N ALA A 69 8.97 -4.96 1.73
CA ALA A 69 8.27 -5.95 2.55
C ALA A 69 7.81 -5.37 3.90
N LEU A 70 8.68 -4.62 4.58
CA LEU A 70 8.36 -4.00 5.87
C LEU A 70 7.25 -2.95 5.75
N THR A 71 7.29 -2.13 4.70
CA THR A 71 6.31 -1.05 4.54
C THR A 71 4.99 -1.50 3.92
N PHE A 72 4.95 -2.64 3.24
CA PHE A 72 3.72 -3.22 2.72
C PHE A 72 2.84 -3.79 3.83
N ASP A 73 3.44 -4.36 4.89
CA ASP A 73 2.74 -4.81 6.09
C ASP A 73 2.49 -3.63 7.05
N LYS A 74 1.22 -3.23 7.16
CA LYS A 74 0.81 -2.08 7.98
C LYS A 74 0.99 -2.33 9.48
N VAL A 75 0.86 -3.57 9.94
CA VAL A 75 1.07 -3.91 11.36
C VAL A 75 2.54 -3.76 11.71
N VAL A 76 3.43 -4.32 10.90
CA VAL A 76 4.89 -4.19 11.07
C VAL A 76 5.32 -2.72 10.94
N THR A 77 4.82 -2.02 9.93
CA THR A 77 5.11 -0.58 9.73
C THR A 77 4.76 0.24 10.96
N ARG A 78 3.56 0.04 11.54
CA ARG A 78 3.11 0.75 12.74
C ARG A 78 4.05 0.53 13.92
N GLU A 79 4.49 -0.72 14.13
CA GLU A 79 5.42 -1.04 15.22
C GLU A 79 6.75 -0.31 15.06
N ILE A 80 7.28 -0.27 13.84
CA ILE A 80 8.54 0.44 13.53
C ILE A 80 8.38 1.93 13.78
N LEU A 81 7.31 2.55 13.28
CA LEU A 81 7.03 3.96 13.45
C LEU A 81 6.82 4.33 14.93
N ALA A 82 6.09 3.51 15.69
CA ALA A 82 5.90 3.71 17.12
C ALA A 82 7.22 3.64 17.89
N LYS A 83 8.08 2.65 17.60
CA LYS A 83 9.42 2.53 18.20
C LYS A 83 10.32 3.73 17.88
N ALA A 84 10.12 4.34 16.70
CA ALA A 84 10.81 5.57 16.29
C ALA A 84 10.21 6.85 16.91
N GLY A 85 9.18 6.75 17.74
CA GLY A 85 8.52 7.88 18.39
C GLY A 85 7.64 8.71 17.46
N LEU A 86 7.29 8.19 16.29
CA LEU A 86 6.39 8.87 15.35
C LEU A 86 4.92 8.68 15.75
N PRO A 87 4.08 9.70 15.56
CA PRO A 87 2.65 9.59 15.85
C PRO A 87 1.98 8.60 14.89
N ILE A 88 1.23 7.65 15.46
CA ILE A 88 0.41 6.70 14.74
C ILE A 88 -1.03 6.74 15.26
N ALA A 89 -2.01 6.39 14.42
CA ALA A 89 -3.39 6.27 14.87
C ALA A 89 -3.49 5.17 15.94
N PRO A 90 -4.26 5.33 17.03
CA PRO A 90 -4.55 4.24 17.96
C PRO A 90 -5.14 3.04 17.22
N GLY A 91 -4.66 1.84 17.50
CA GLY A 91 -5.14 0.65 16.80
C GLY A 91 -4.33 -0.58 17.13
N PHE A 92 -4.73 -1.72 16.58
CA PHE A 92 -4.13 -3.03 16.84
C PHE A 92 -4.27 -3.97 15.64
N GLY A 93 -3.30 -4.87 15.50
CA GLY A 93 -3.38 -5.99 14.58
C GLY A 93 -4.17 -7.15 15.17
N LEU A 94 -4.97 -7.81 14.35
CA LEU A 94 -5.69 -9.02 14.68
C LEU A 94 -5.06 -10.21 13.97
N ASN A 95 -4.80 -11.27 14.74
CA ASN A 95 -4.47 -12.57 14.17
C ASN A 95 -5.73 -13.25 13.62
N PRO A 96 -5.60 -14.17 12.65
CA PRO A 96 -6.73 -14.93 12.14
C PRO A 96 -7.50 -15.69 13.22
N ASP A 97 -6.81 -16.06 14.32
CA ASP A 97 -7.38 -16.83 15.46
C ASP A 97 -7.99 -15.94 16.55
N SER A 98 -8.04 -14.61 16.36
CA SER A 98 -8.59 -13.69 17.35
C SER A 98 -10.06 -13.99 17.60
N THR A 99 -10.43 -14.13 18.89
CA THR A 99 -11.83 -14.39 19.26
C THR A 99 -12.69 -13.14 19.03
N ARG A 100 -13.97 -13.35 18.75
CA ARG A 100 -14.94 -12.26 18.63
C ARG A 100 -14.93 -11.34 19.85
N GLU A 101 -14.89 -11.90 21.04
CA GLU A 101 -14.84 -11.14 22.30
C GLU A 101 -13.59 -10.25 22.38
N ALA A 102 -12.42 -10.76 21.97
CA ALA A 102 -11.18 -9.99 21.94
C ALA A 102 -11.27 -8.83 20.94
N ILE A 103 -11.85 -9.08 19.76
CA ILE A 103 -12.07 -8.07 18.73
C ILE A 103 -12.96 -6.95 19.28
N HIS A 104 -14.12 -7.28 19.85
CA HIS A 104 -15.06 -6.31 20.41
C HIS A 104 -14.44 -5.51 21.56
N THR A 105 -13.77 -6.17 22.50
CA THR A 105 -13.11 -5.50 23.64
C THR A 105 -12.07 -4.50 23.16
N ALA A 106 -11.22 -4.89 22.22
CA ALA A 106 -10.19 -4.02 21.67
C ALA A 106 -10.80 -2.85 20.86
N SER A 107 -11.81 -3.12 20.05
CA SER A 107 -12.54 -2.07 19.29
C SER A 107 -13.17 -1.03 20.21
N LEU A 108 -13.84 -1.46 21.26
CA LEU A 108 -14.42 -0.55 22.25
C LEU A 108 -13.36 0.34 22.93
N SER A 109 -12.15 -0.18 23.14
CA SER A 109 -11.06 0.60 23.77
C SER A 109 -10.59 1.79 22.95
N ILE A 110 -10.65 1.71 21.61
CA ILE A 110 -10.27 2.81 20.72
C ILE A 110 -11.47 3.65 20.26
N GLY A 111 -12.70 3.14 20.43
CA GLY A 111 -13.97 3.81 20.10
C GLY A 111 -14.17 4.03 18.59
N TYR A 112 -15.38 4.35 18.20
CA TYR A 112 -15.80 4.56 16.80
C TYR A 112 -15.71 6.04 16.39
N PRO A 113 -15.64 6.36 15.08
CA PRO A 113 -15.49 5.43 13.97
C PRO A 113 -14.08 4.81 13.88
N GLN A 114 -13.99 3.65 13.20
CA GLN A 114 -12.76 2.88 13.02
C GLN A 114 -12.52 2.58 11.54
N VAL A 115 -11.26 2.33 11.18
CA VAL A 115 -10.85 1.80 9.88
C VAL A 115 -10.41 0.36 10.06
N VAL A 116 -11.09 -0.55 9.41
CA VAL A 116 -10.75 -1.99 9.35
C VAL A 116 -10.17 -2.29 7.98
N LYS A 117 -9.00 -2.92 7.93
CA LYS A 117 -8.28 -3.16 6.68
C LYS A 117 -7.37 -4.38 6.73
N PRO A 118 -7.09 -5.03 5.59
CA PRO A 118 -6.05 -6.06 5.51
C PRO A 118 -4.69 -5.47 5.90
N ALA A 119 -3.86 -6.25 6.59
CA ALA A 119 -2.53 -5.81 6.99
C ALA A 119 -1.62 -5.58 5.77
N ALA A 120 -1.60 -6.50 4.81
CA ALA A 120 -0.71 -6.50 3.67
C ALA A 120 -1.46 -6.45 2.32
N GLN A 121 -2.18 -5.36 2.09
CA GLN A 121 -2.82 -5.05 0.81
C GLN A 121 -2.63 -3.58 0.42
N GLY A 122 -2.58 -3.34 -0.90
CA GLY A 122 -2.48 -2.00 -1.47
C GLY A 122 -3.83 -1.44 -1.94
N SER A 123 -3.80 -0.26 -2.54
CA SER A 123 -4.88 0.35 -3.34
C SER A 123 -6.25 0.46 -2.65
N SER A 124 -6.28 0.59 -1.33
CA SER A 124 -7.51 0.65 -0.51
C SER A 124 -8.41 -0.59 -0.61
N VAL A 125 -7.88 -1.73 -1.07
CA VAL A 125 -8.62 -2.98 -1.16
C VAL A 125 -8.94 -3.51 0.24
N GLY A 126 -10.20 -3.95 0.43
CA GLY A 126 -10.66 -4.54 1.70
C GLY A 126 -10.74 -3.56 2.88
N ILE A 127 -10.69 -2.25 2.64
CA ILE A 127 -10.83 -1.22 3.68
C ILE A 127 -12.32 -0.93 3.92
N THR A 128 -12.72 -0.91 5.18
CA THR A 128 -14.05 -0.51 5.61
C THR A 128 -13.95 0.52 6.74
N ILE A 129 -14.71 1.62 6.64
CA ILE A 129 -14.92 2.54 7.74
C ILE A 129 -16.14 2.05 8.52
N VAL A 130 -15.95 1.75 9.81
CA VAL A 130 -16.96 1.20 10.71
C VAL A 130 -17.39 2.32 11.67
N ASP A 131 -18.63 2.73 11.56
CA ASP A 131 -19.17 3.82 12.38
C ASP A 131 -19.74 3.32 13.72
N SER A 132 -20.04 2.02 13.85
CA SER A 132 -20.62 1.43 15.07
C SER A 132 -20.16 -0.02 15.31
N GLU A 133 -20.34 -0.51 16.54
CA GLU A 133 -20.00 -1.88 16.95
C GLU A 133 -20.70 -2.97 16.12
N GLN A 134 -21.89 -2.67 15.60
CA GLN A 134 -22.71 -3.65 14.89
C GLN A 134 -22.07 -4.15 13.59
N ASP A 135 -21.21 -3.33 12.97
CA ASP A 135 -20.62 -3.61 11.67
C ASP A 135 -19.21 -4.22 11.76
N ILE A 136 -18.62 -4.29 12.98
CA ILE A 136 -17.22 -4.67 13.17
C ILE A 136 -16.90 -6.08 12.67
N ASP A 137 -17.76 -7.06 13.01
CA ASP A 137 -17.55 -8.46 12.63
C ASP A 137 -17.55 -8.63 11.11
N THR A 138 -18.47 -7.95 10.41
CA THR A 138 -18.57 -8.00 8.97
C THR A 138 -17.33 -7.37 8.32
N ALA A 139 -16.89 -6.23 8.83
CA ALA A 139 -15.70 -5.55 8.33
C ALA A 139 -14.42 -6.36 8.54
N VAL A 140 -14.28 -6.99 9.71
CA VAL A 140 -13.14 -7.89 10.01
C VAL A 140 -13.15 -9.10 9.09
N ALA A 141 -14.30 -9.76 8.91
CA ALA A 141 -14.43 -10.90 8.03
C ALA A 141 -14.09 -10.56 6.57
N GLU A 142 -14.52 -9.38 6.09
CA GLU A 142 -14.19 -8.94 4.73
C GLU A 142 -12.69 -8.65 4.57
N ALA A 143 -12.08 -7.93 5.51
CA ALA A 143 -10.64 -7.64 5.48
C ALA A 143 -9.79 -8.91 5.56
N ALA A 144 -10.17 -9.88 6.40
CA ALA A 144 -9.48 -11.16 6.57
C ALA A 144 -9.46 -12.05 5.31
N ARG A 145 -10.37 -11.83 4.36
CA ARG A 145 -10.39 -12.58 3.08
C ARG A 145 -9.17 -12.32 2.21
N TRP A 146 -8.44 -11.22 2.44
CA TRP A 146 -7.34 -10.79 1.57
C TRP A 146 -5.98 -11.33 1.99
N ASP A 147 -5.66 -11.38 3.30
CA ASP A 147 -4.38 -11.91 3.77
C ASP A 147 -4.42 -12.58 5.16
N GLY A 148 -5.61 -12.66 5.74
CA GLY A 148 -5.83 -13.28 7.06
C GLY A 148 -5.52 -12.36 8.25
N MET A 149 -4.53 -11.48 8.15
CA MET A 149 -4.21 -10.48 9.17
C MET A 149 -5.01 -9.21 8.94
N VAL A 150 -5.59 -8.67 10.00
CA VAL A 150 -6.43 -7.46 9.93
C VAL A 150 -5.88 -6.39 10.86
N LEU A 151 -5.83 -5.17 10.37
CA LEU A 151 -5.51 -3.99 11.18
C LEU A 151 -6.80 -3.22 11.44
N ILE A 152 -7.06 -2.91 12.70
CA ILE A 152 -8.12 -1.97 13.12
C ILE A 152 -7.46 -0.73 13.71
N GLU A 153 -7.87 0.44 13.21
CA GLU A 153 -7.35 1.73 13.66
C GLU A 153 -8.48 2.70 13.93
N LYS A 154 -8.25 3.63 14.85
CA LYS A 154 -9.12 4.80 15.00
C LYS A 154 -9.19 5.56 13.69
N TYR A 155 -10.40 5.87 13.22
CA TYR A 155 -10.56 6.79 12.10
C TYR A 155 -10.12 8.19 12.53
N ILE A 156 -9.17 8.76 11.82
CA ILE A 156 -8.68 10.13 12.04
C ILE A 156 -9.29 11.02 10.97
N ALA A 157 -10.20 11.89 11.36
CA ALA A 157 -10.74 12.89 10.45
C ALA A 157 -9.67 13.97 10.19
N GLY A 158 -9.52 14.37 8.92
CA GLY A 158 -8.55 15.38 8.56
C GLY A 158 -8.30 15.43 7.06
N ARG A 159 -7.29 16.19 6.68
CA ARG A 159 -6.82 16.28 5.29
C ARG A 159 -5.98 15.04 4.96
N GLU A 160 -6.23 14.44 3.81
CA GLU A 160 -5.38 13.37 3.30
C GLU A 160 -4.21 14.00 2.53
N VAL A 161 -3.00 13.63 2.91
CA VAL A 161 -1.79 14.16 2.28
C VAL A 161 -0.80 13.04 1.97
N THR A 162 0.02 13.25 0.94
CA THR A 162 1.18 12.41 0.63
C THR A 162 2.41 13.26 0.44
N VAL A 163 3.58 12.70 0.77
CA VAL A 163 4.87 13.37 0.61
C VAL A 163 5.81 12.43 -0.13
N PRO A 164 6.14 12.73 -1.39
CA PRO A 164 7.13 11.95 -2.12
C PRO A 164 8.54 12.18 -1.55
N VAL A 165 9.32 11.09 -1.47
CA VAL A 165 10.74 11.15 -1.09
C VAL A 165 11.55 10.36 -2.13
N VAL A 166 12.54 11.00 -2.74
CA VAL A 166 13.39 10.38 -3.75
C VAL A 166 14.86 10.63 -3.40
N ASN A 167 15.65 9.58 -3.24
CA ASN A 167 17.06 9.66 -2.86
C ASN A 167 17.33 10.51 -1.61
N GLY A 168 16.41 10.47 -0.63
CA GLY A 168 16.49 11.28 0.60
C GLY A 168 16.03 12.73 0.47
N GLU A 169 15.70 13.19 -0.73
CA GLU A 169 15.10 14.51 -0.96
C GLU A 169 13.58 14.45 -0.74
N VAL A 170 13.08 15.34 0.11
CA VAL A 170 11.65 15.44 0.43
C VAL A 170 11.01 16.44 -0.54
N PHE A 171 10.02 16.00 -1.28
CA PHE A 171 9.26 16.81 -2.22
C PHE A 171 8.10 17.54 -1.53
N PRO A 172 7.46 18.51 -2.19
CA PRO A 172 6.30 19.22 -1.63
C PRO A 172 5.17 18.27 -1.24
N VAL A 173 4.47 18.64 -0.18
CA VAL A 173 3.27 17.93 0.28
C VAL A 173 2.17 18.08 -0.77
N VAL A 174 1.55 16.97 -1.14
CA VAL A 174 0.39 16.93 -2.03
C VAL A 174 -0.83 16.58 -1.21
N GLU A 175 -1.86 17.41 -1.22
CA GLU A 175 -3.16 17.12 -0.64
C GLU A 175 -4.01 16.33 -1.64
N ILE A 176 -4.71 15.31 -1.14
CA ILE A 176 -5.62 14.48 -1.91
C ILE A 176 -7.04 14.86 -1.51
N LEU A 177 -7.84 15.32 -2.47
CA LEU A 177 -9.22 15.74 -2.30
C LEU A 177 -10.15 14.76 -3.05
N PRO A 178 -10.53 13.63 -2.43
CA PRO A 178 -11.44 12.69 -3.07
C PRO A 178 -12.86 13.28 -3.18
N ALA A 179 -13.57 12.92 -4.23
CA ALA A 179 -14.99 13.32 -4.37
C ALA A 179 -15.91 12.55 -3.41
N ALA A 180 -15.45 11.42 -2.87
CA ALA A 180 -16.15 10.60 -1.87
C ALA A 180 -15.69 10.94 -0.45
N ARG A 181 -16.26 10.24 0.56
CA ARG A 181 -15.93 10.44 1.99
C ARG A 181 -14.43 10.20 2.29
N TRP A 182 -13.75 9.36 1.50
CA TRP A 182 -12.34 9.00 1.67
C TRP A 182 -11.76 8.50 0.34
N TYR A 183 -10.45 8.38 0.26
CA TYR A 183 -9.71 8.00 -0.95
C TYR A 183 -9.73 6.49 -1.15
N ASP A 184 -10.88 5.96 -1.60
CA ASP A 184 -11.11 4.54 -1.86
C ASP A 184 -10.56 4.09 -3.22
N TYR A 185 -10.79 2.82 -3.56
CA TYR A 185 -10.36 2.25 -4.83
C TYR A 185 -10.98 2.98 -6.04
N SER A 186 -12.25 3.36 -5.95
CA SER A 186 -12.93 4.10 -7.01
C SER A 186 -12.34 5.49 -7.19
N ALA A 187 -12.08 6.20 -6.10
CA ALA A 187 -11.46 7.53 -6.13
C ALA A 187 -10.02 7.50 -6.68
N LYS A 188 -9.33 6.35 -6.56
CA LYS A 188 -7.97 6.16 -7.10
C LYS A 188 -7.93 5.87 -8.59
N TYR A 189 -8.88 5.09 -9.11
CA TYR A 189 -8.74 4.48 -10.43
C TYR A 189 -9.92 4.67 -11.38
N ALA A 190 -11.08 5.07 -10.87
CA ALA A 190 -12.31 5.15 -11.66
C ALA A 190 -13.00 6.52 -11.61
N ASP A 191 -12.75 7.32 -10.57
CA ASP A 191 -13.36 8.64 -10.40
C ASP A 191 -12.34 9.74 -10.71
N ASP A 192 -12.53 10.42 -11.83
CA ASP A 192 -11.68 11.52 -12.32
C ASP A 192 -11.90 12.85 -11.58
N ARG A 193 -12.83 12.90 -10.63
CA ARG A 193 -13.14 14.10 -9.82
C ARG A 193 -12.18 14.25 -8.62
N THR A 194 -11.35 13.26 -8.31
CA THR A 194 -10.29 13.42 -7.30
C THR A 194 -9.32 14.51 -7.74
N GLN A 195 -9.02 15.44 -6.84
CA GLN A 195 -8.08 16.55 -7.07
C GLN A 195 -6.81 16.36 -6.23
N TYR A 196 -5.71 16.92 -6.74
CA TYR A 196 -4.40 16.87 -6.11
C TYR A 196 -3.77 18.25 -6.02
#